data_d785b64fdf2a35d4756358294b9914cf
#
_entry.id   d785b64fdf2a35d4756358294b9914cf
#
_cell.length_a   1.000
_cell.length_b   1.000
_cell.length_c   1.000
_cell.angle_alpha   90.00
_cell.angle_beta   90.00
_cell.angle_gamma   90.00
#
_symmetry.space_group_name_H-M   'P 1'
#
loop_
_entity.id
_entity.type
_entity.pdbx_description
1 polymer ?
#
loop_
_entity_poly.entity_id
_entity_poly.type
_entity_poly.pdbx_seq_one_letter_code
_entity_poly.pdbx_strand_id
1 'polypeptide(L)'
;MKKVAKFKPSAPSMEEAKEAVRTLIAWAGDDPEREGLIETPDRVARAYQEFFAGYEEDPEEILSKTFEEVEGYDEMVIVRNIRLESHCEHHMVPILGIAHIGYIPNNRVVGISKLARIVDVFGKRLQTQETMTCLLYTSDAADD
;
A
#
# COMPACT_ATOMS: atom_id res chain seq x y z
N MET A 1 16.92 -8.07 5.21
CA MET A 1 16.01 -6.91 5.03
C MET A 1 16.10 -5.96 6.21
N LYS A 2 16.26 -4.64 6.00
CA LYS A 2 16.04 -3.66 7.06
C LYS A 2 14.54 -3.65 7.34
N LYS A 3 14.10 -4.19 8.48
CA LYS A 3 12.72 -4.04 8.95
C LYS A 3 12.41 -2.55 8.91
N VAL A 4 11.48 -2.15 8.04
CA VAL A 4 10.89 -0.82 8.13
C VAL A 4 10.35 -0.74 9.56
N ALA A 5 10.93 0.12 10.37
CA ALA A 5 10.58 0.23 11.77
C ALA A 5 9.07 0.44 11.84
N LYS A 6 8.37 -0.47 12.51
CA LYS A 6 6.96 -0.23 12.88
C LYS A 6 6.98 0.96 13.81
N PHE A 7 6.81 2.17 13.25
CA PHE A 7 6.61 3.36 14.05
C PHE A 7 5.26 3.17 14.76
N LYS A 8 5.31 2.84 16.03
CA LYS A 8 4.19 2.87 16.96
C LYS A 8 4.55 3.73 18.18
N PRO A 9 4.53 5.07 18.03
CA PRO A 9 4.03 5.85 19.13
C PRO A 9 2.54 5.52 19.24
N SER A 10 1.92 5.78 20.39
CA SER A 10 0.48 5.62 20.53
C SER A 10 -0.21 6.25 19.30
N ALA A 11 -0.80 5.41 18.44
CA ALA A 11 -1.45 5.92 17.25
C ALA A 11 -2.51 6.94 17.67
N PRO A 12 -2.60 8.10 17.02
CA PRO A 12 -3.65 9.07 17.30
C PRO A 12 -5.03 8.40 17.23
N SER A 13 -5.94 8.85 18.07
CA SER A 13 -7.32 8.40 18.06
C SER A 13 -8.04 8.89 16.79
N MET A 14 -9.15 8.26 16.47
CA MET A 14 -10.03 8.69 15.38
C MET A 14 -10.49 10.15 15.58
N GLU A 15 -10.75 10.57 16.84
CA GLU A 15 -11.18 11.94 17.12
C GLU A 15 -10.06 12.96 16.88
N GLU A 16 -8.82 12.63 17.22
CA GLU A 16 -7.67 13.47 16.91
C GLU A 16 -7.45 13.59 15.39
N ALA A 17 -7.65 12.51 14.64
CA ALA A 17 -7.59 12.55 13.18
C ALA A 17 -8.68 13.45 12.58
N LYS A 18 -9.91 13.35 13.07
CA LYS A 18 -11.02 14.22 12.64
C LYS A 18 -10.75 15.70 12.95
N GLU A 19 -10.19 16.01 14.12
CA GLU A 19 -9.84 17.38 14.50
C GLU A 19 -8.75 17.96 13.61
N ALA A 20 -7.76 17.13 13.22
CA ALA A 20 -6.75 17.54 12.24
C ALA A 20 -7.39 17.89 10.88
N VAL A 21 -8.40 17.16 10.44
CA VAL A 21 -9.13 17.46 9.21
C VAL A 21 -9.92 18.75 9.33
N ARG A 22 -10.60 19.02 10.46
CA ARG A 22 -11.28 20.31 10.70
C ARG A 22 -10.28 21.47 10.60
N THR A 23 -9.13 21.31 11.23
CA THR A 23 -8.06 22.30 11.18
C THR A 23 -7.61 22.57 9.75
N LEU A 24 -7.43 21.52 8.93
CA LEU A 24 -7.02 21.66 7.52
C LEU A 24 -8.10 22.37 6.68
N ILE A 25 -9.38 22.07 6.90
CA ILE A 25 -10.49 22.74 6.20
C ILE A 25 -10.48 24.26 6.52
N ALA A 26 -10.38 24.60 7.80
CA ALA A 26 -10.32 26.00 8.23
C ALA A 26 -9.08 26.72 7.71
N TRP A 27 -7.91 26.05 7.72
CA TRP A 27 -6.67 26.60 7.18
C TRP A 27 -6.74 26.84 5.67
N ALA A 28 -7.46 25.99 4.95
CA ALA A 28 -7.71 26.15 3.51
C ALA A 28 -8.67 27.31 3.18
N GLY A 29 -9.33 27.89 4.21
CA GLY A 29 -10.20 29.07 4.06
C GLY A 29 -11.69 28.73 3.97
N ASP A 30 -12.12 27.52 4.32
CA ASP A 30 -13.54 27.13 4.34
C ASP A 30 -14.02 26.93 5.80
N ASP A 31 -15.33 26.95 6.00
CA ASP A 31 -15.97 26.75 7.30
C ASP A 31 -16.28 25.27 7.54
N PRO A 32 -15.58 24.60 8.47
CA PRO A 32 -15.83 23.19 8.77
C PRO A 32 -17.22 22.92 9.36
N GLU A 33 -17.90 23.94 9.87
CA GLU A 33 -19.23 23.80 10.48
C GLU A 33 -20.39 24.03 9.49
N ARG A 34 -20.12 24.43 8.25
CA ARG A 34 -21.17 24.52 7.23
C ARG A 34 -21.74 23.17 6.87
N GLU A 35 -23.01 23.09 6.58
CA GLU A 35 -23.79 21.86 6.33
C GLU A 35 -23.07 20.83 5.43
N GLY A 36 -22.44 21.27 4.35
CA GLY A 36 -21.74 20.38 3.42
C GLY A 36 -20.44 19.77 3.96
N LEU A 37 -19.86 20.32 5.05
CA LEU A 37 -18.58 19.90 5.61
C LEU A 37 -18.66 19.25 7.01
N ILE A 38 -19.79 19.29 7.69
CA ILE A 38 -19.96 18.74 9.05
C ILE A 38 -19.49 17.28 9.15
N GLU A 39 -19.82 16.45 8.15
CA GLU A 39 -19.42 15.04 8.14
C GLU A 39 -18.07 14.76 7.45
N THR A 40 -17.46 15.77 6.83
CA THR A 40 -16.22 15.62 6.06
C THR A 40 -15.04 15.11 6.92
N PRO A 41 -14.82 15.58 8.16
CA PRO A 41 -13.76 15.06 9.01
C PRO A 41 -13.85 13.55 9.25
N ASP A 42 -15.05 13.04 9.50
CA ASP A 42 -15.28 11.60 9.70
C ASP A 42 -15.08 10.81 8.40
N ARG A 43 -15.59 11.31 7.28
CA ARG A 43 -15.42 10.68 5.97
C ARG A 43 -13.94 10.61 5.55
N VAL A 44 -13.18 11.69 5.74
CA VAL A 44 -11.75 11.72 5.41
C VAL A 44 -10.96 10.77 6.31
N ALA A 45 -11.21 10.79 7.62
CA ALA A 45 -10.50 9.90 8.54
C ALA A 45 -10.74 8.42 8.21
N ARG A 46 -11.96 8.03 7.88
CA ARG A 46 -12.27 6.65 7.42
C ARG A 46 -11.64 6.32 6.07
N ALA A 47 -11.70 7.25 5.11
CA ALA A 47 -11.07 7.04 3.80
C ALA A 47 -9.55 6.82 3.94
N TYR A 48 -8.89 7.56 4.83
CA TYR A 48 -7.46 7.40 5.09
C TYR A 48 -7.11 6.06 5.73
N GLN A 49 -7.96 5.50 6.58
CA GLN A 49 -7.78 4.13 7.07
C GLN A 49 -7.78 3.11 5.93
N GLU A 50 -8.66 3.29 4.95
CA GLU A 50 -8.71 2.44 3.76
C GLU A 50 -7.52 2.66 2.83
N PHE A 51 -7.17 3.92 2.54
CA PHE A 51 -6.05 4.27 1.66
C PHE A 51 -4.71 3.80 2.20
N PHE A 52 -4.55 3.73 3.52
CA PHE A 52 -3.30 3.35 4.17
C PHE A 52 -3.37 1.99 4.87
N ALA A 53 -4.35 1.15 4.53
CA ALA A 53 -4.52 -0.19 5.10
C ALA A 53 -3.31 -1.11 4.89
N GLY A 54 -2.49 -0.85 3.88
CA GLY A 54 -1.28 -1.61 3.60
C GLY A 54 -0.21 -1.57 4.71
N TYR A 55 -0.30 -0.61 5.65
CA TYR A 55 0.58 -0.61 6.83
C TYR A 55 0.23 -1.70 7.86
N GLU A 56 -0.99 -2.21 7.83
CA GLU A 56 -1.45 -3.28 8.72
C GLU A 56 -1.24 -4.68 8.13
N GLU A 57 -0.90 -4.77 6.84
CA GLU A 57 -0.67 -6.04 6.15
C GLU A 57 0.82 -6.42 6.15
N ASP A 58 1.09 -7.74 6.27
CA ASP A 58 2.45 -8.29 6.21
C ASP A 58 2.72 -8.88 4.81
N PRO A 59 3.63 -8.26 4.03
CA PRO A 59 3.99 -8.76 2.71
C PRO A 59 4.60 -10.17 2.73
N GLU A 60 5.41 -10.50 3.75
CA GLU A 60 6.08 -11.80 3.88
C GLU A 60 5.04 -12.92 4.06
N GLU A 61 4.00 -12.69 4.88
CA GLU A 61 2.90 -13.65 5.06
C GLU A 61 2.13 -13.91 3.76
N ILE A 62 1.95 -12.87 2.93
CA ILE A 62 1.24 -12.99 1.66
C ILE A 62 2.05 -13.83 0.67
N LEU A 63 3.36 -13.62 0.58
CA LEU A 63 4.25 -14.32 -0.34
C LEU A 63 4.60 -15.73 0.13
N SER A 64 4.54 -16.04 1.43
CA SER A 64 4.82 -17.37 1.96
C SER A 64 3.89 -18.49 1.43
N LYS A 65 2.75 -18.13 0.85
CA LYS A 65 1.79 -19.07 0.25
C LYS A 65 2.23 -19.44 -1.17
N THR A 66 3.17 -20.37 -1.28
CA THR A 66 3.76 -20.88 -2.53
C THR A 66 3.30 -22.29 -2.85
N PHE A 67 3.51 -22.73 -4.09
CA PHE A 67 3.21 -24.09 -4.58
C PHE A 67 4.51 -24.81 -4.93
N GLU A 68 4.58 -26.11 -4.63
CA GLU A 68 5.76 -26.97 -4.88
C GLU A 68 5.74 -27.66 -6.26
N GLU A 69 4.62 -27.60 -6.98
CA GLU A 69 4.46 -28.21 -8.30
C GLU A 69 5.13 -27.36 -9.39
N VAL A 70 6.47 -27.46 -9.49
CA VAL A 70 7.29 -26.60 -10.36
C VAL A 70 8.08 -27.41 -11.40
N GLU A 71 7.75 -28.69 -11.63
CA GLU A 71 8.47 -29.46 -12.65
C GLU A 71 8.34 -28.80 -14.04
N GLY A 72 9.45 -28.21 -14.52
CA GLY A 72 9.57 -27.62 -15.84
C GLY A 72 9.29 -26.12 -15.98
N TYR A 73 9.16 -25.37 -14.87
CA TYR A 73 9.09 -23.90 -14.92
C TYR A 73 10.49 -23.29 -14.81
N ASP A 74 11.15 -23.12 -15.95
CA ASP A 74 12.43 -22.41 -16.10
C ASP A 74 12.28 -21.07 -16.83
N GLU A 75 11.03 -20.69 -17.19
CA GLU A 75 10.72 -19.44 -17.86
C GLU A 75 10.22 -18.37 -16.88
N MET A 76 10.41 -17.12 -17.27
CA MET A 76 9.92 -15.97 -16.50
C MET A 76 8.39 -15.92 -16.46
N VAL A 77 7.81 -15.91 -15.29
CA VAL A 77 6.39 -15.64 -15.07
C VAL A 77 6.17 -14.13 -15.03
N ILE A 78 5.30 -13.60 -15.91
CA ILE A 78 5.02 -12.16 -16.01
C ILE A 78 3.54 -11.89 -15.75
N VAL A 79 3.25 -11.02 -14.76
CA VAL A 79 1.92 -10.47 -14.54
C VAL A 79 1.91 -9.02 -14.97
N ARG A 80 1.03 -8.68 -15.91
CA ARG A 80 0.96 -7.34 -16.52
C ARG A 80 -0.35 -6.63 -16.17
N ASN A 81 -0.33 -5.30 -16.28
CA ASN A 81 -1.51 -4.45 -16.14
C ASN A 81 -2.17 -4.56 -14.75
N ILE A 82 -1.36 -4.72 -13.70
CA ILE A 82 -1.84 -4.66 -12.33
C ILE A 82 -2.17 -3.18 -12.04
N ARG A 83 -3.45 -2.89 -11.79
CA ARG A 83 -3.88 -1.55 -11.41
C ARG A 83 -3.21 -1.15 -10.11
N LEU A 84 -2.68 0.06 -10.07
CA LEU A 84 -2.04 0.66 -8.91
C LEU A 84 -2.75 1.93 -8.51
N GLU A 85 -3.17 1.98 -7.25
CA GLU A 85 -3.64 3.19 -6.58
C GLU A 85 -2.77 3.40 -5.34
N SER A 86 -2.18 4.58 -5.21
CA SER A 86 -1.28 4.91 -4.11
C SER A 86 -1.40 6.39 -3.74
N HIS A 87 -0.66 6.82 -2.74
CA HIS A 87 -0.59 8.22 -2.32
C HIS A 87 0.87 8.66 -2.18
N CYS A 88 1.17 9.81 -2.77
CA CYS A 88 2.49 10.41 -2.73
C CYS A 88 2.88 10.77 -1.29
N GLU A 89 4.06 10.35 -0.84
CA GLU A 89 4.55 10.65 0.51
C GLU A 89 4.84 12.15 0.74
N HIS A 90 5.07 12.91 -0.34
CA HIS A 90 5.40 14.33 -0.23
C HIS A 90 4.18 15.23 -0.02
N HIS A 91 3.03 14.87 -0.60
CA HIS A 91 1.83 15.72 -0.63
C HIS A 91 0.55 15.00 -0.22
N MET A 92 0.60 13.68 0.02
CA MET A 92 -0.55 12.81 0.29
C MET A 92 -1.63 12.82 -0.81
N VAL A 93 -1.27 13.20 -2.03
CA VAL A 93 -2.18 13.19 -3.18
C VAL A 93 -2.17 11.81 -3.85
N PRO A 94 -3.28 11.42 -4.53
CA PRO A 94 -3.37 10.15 -5.23
C PRO A 94 -2.35 10.00 -6.36
N ILE A 95 -1.81 8.80 -6.50
CA ILE A 95 -1.01 8.33 -7.62
C ILE A 95 -1.80 7.19 -8.27
N LEU A 96 -2.09 7.33 -9.56
CA LEU A 96 -2.72 6.27 -10.35
C LEU A 96 -1.70 5.73 -11.35
N GLY A 97 -1.60 4.42 -11.45
CA GLY A 97 -0.61 3.79 -12.32
C GLY A 97 -0.92 2.35 -12.65
N ILE A 98 0.03 1.73 -13.32
CA ILE A 98 0.00 0.31 -13.69
C ILE A 98 1.35 -0.29 -13.31
N ALA A 99 1.32 -1.43 -12.62
CA ALA A 99 2.51 -2.22 -12.32
C ALA A 99 2.58 -3.46 -13.22
N HIS A 100 3.82 -3.86 -13.51
CA HIS A 100 4.13 -5.13 -14.15
C HIS A 100 5.16 -5.84 -13.28
N ILE A 101 4.93 -7.11 -12.97
CA ILE A 101 5.87 -7.93 -12.18
C ILE A 101 6.29 -9.12 -13.02
N GLY A 102 7.59 -9.36 -13.08
CA GLY A 102 8.16 -10.58 -13.65
C GLY A 102 9.11 -11.21 -12.63
N TYR A 103 9.02 -12.52 -12.46
CA TYR A 103 9.95 -13.29 -11.64
C TYR A 103 10.29 -14.63 -12.28
N ILE A 104 11.45 -15.18 -11.97
CA ILE A 104 11.88 -16.52 -12.38
C ILE A 104 11.67 -17.43 -11.17
N PRO A 105 10.79 -18.45 -11.28
CA PRO A 105 10.58 -19.40 -10.18
C PRO A 105 11.85 -20.16 -9.85
N ASN A 106 12.11 -20.38 -8.56
CA ASN A 106 13.18 -21.22 -8.07
C ASN A 106 12.60 -22.24 -7.07
N ASN A 107 12.44 -23.49 -7.48
CA ASN A 107 11.85 -24.59 -6.69
C ASN A 107 10.39 -24.40 -6.23
N ARG A 108 9.88 -23.19 -6.19
CA ARG A 108 8.51 -22.88 -5.76
C ARG A 108 7.91 -21.78 -6.63
N VAL A 109 6.60 -21.77 -6.78
CA VAL A 109 5.85 -20.77 -7.56
C VAL A 109 4.94 -19.97 -6.65
N VAL A 110 4.99 -18.65 -6.76
CA VAL A 110 4.06 -17.74 -6.11
C VAL A 110 2.77 -17.66 -6.92
N GLY A 111 1.63 -17.75 -6.25
CA GLY A 111 0.34 -17.58 -6.92
C GLY A 111 0.21 -16.19 -7.55
N ILE A 112 -0.23 -16.12 -8.81
CA ILE A 112 -0.39 -14.87 -9.59
C ILE A 112 -1.21 -13.81 -8.81
N SER A 113 -2.26 -14.23 -8.10
CA SER A 113 -3.07 -13.36 -7.27
C SER A 113 -2.31 -12.75 -6.10
N LYS A 114 -1.22 -13.39 -5.63
CA LYS A 114 -0.38 -12.86 -4.55
C LYS A 114 0.50 -11.72 -5.05
N LEU A 115 1.00 -11.81 -6.28
CA LEU A 115 1.75 -10.72 -6.91
C LEU A 115 0.90 -9.46 -7.07
N ALA A 116 -0.34 -9.60 -7.52
CA ALA A 116 -1.26 -8.46 -7.58
C ALA A 116 -1.57 -7.90 -6.18
N ARG A 117 -1.75 -8.76 -5.17
CA ARG A 117 -2.00 -8.34 -3.79
C ARG A 117 -0.82 -7.60 -3.18
N ILE A 118 0.41 -7.98 -3.46
CA ILE A 118 1.61 -7.26 -2.99
C ILE A 118 1.66 -5.84 -3.56
N VAL A 119 1.30 -5.65 -4.83
CA VAL A 119 1.17 -4.31 -5.42
C VAL A 119 0.15 -3.47 -4.65
N ASP A 120 -0.99 -4.03 -4.30
CA ASP A 120 -2.04 -3.35 -3.52
C ASP A 120 -1.54 -3.00 -2.10
N VAL A 121 -0.89 -3.93 -1.42
CA VAL A 121 -0.34 -3.72 -0.06
C VAL A 121 0.68 -2.58 -0.03
N PHE A 122 1.61 -2.57 -0.97
CA PHE A 122 2.60 -1.49 -1.03
C PHE A 122 1.99 -0.20 -1.59
N GLY A 123 1.01 -0.28 -2.49
CA GLY A 123 0.27 0.86 -3.00
C GLY A 123 -0.51 1.58 -1.88
N LYS A 124 -1.12 0.84 -0.97
CA LYS A 124 -1.85 1.38 0.20
C LYS A 124 -0.95 1.86 1.33
N ARG A 125 0.12 2.56 0.97
CA ARG A 125 1.07 3.23 1.86
C ARG A 125 1.42 4.58 1.26
N LEU A 126 2.04 5.46 2.06
CA LEU A 126 2.68 6.67 1.51
C LEU A 126 3.94 6.26 0.76
N GLN A 127 4.02 6.59 -0.53
CA GLN A 127 5.06 6.08 -1.43
C GLN A 127 5.66 7.15 -2.33
N THR A 128 6.89 6.89 -2.77
CA THR A 128 7.40 7.36 -4.07
C THR A 128 7.40 6.19 -5.05
N GLN A 129 7.46 6.48 -6.34
CA GLN A 129 7.53 5.44 -7.36
C GLN A 129 8.80 4.57 -7.19
N GLU A 130 9.92 5.20 -6.87
CA GLU A 130 11.21 4.55 -6.66
C GLU A 130 11.17 3.63 -5.43
N THR A 131 10.70 4.13 -4.29
CA THR A 131 10.61 3.33 -3.06
C THR A 131 9.69 2.14 -3.23
N MET A 132 8.54 2.32 -3.85
CA MET A 132 7.58 1.24 -4.09
C MET A 132 8.18 0.17 -5.02
N THR A 133 8.85 0.58 -6.10
CA THR A 133 9.53 -0.34 -7.01
C THR A 133 10.62 -1.14 -6.27
N CYS A 134 11.39 -0.48 -5.41
CA CYS A 134 12.40 -1.14 -4.59
C CYS A 134 11.79 -2.14 -3.60
N LEU A 135 10.69 -1.78 -2.94
CA LEU A 135 9.99 -2.67 -2.00
C LEU A 135 9.41 -3.91 -2.70
N LEU A 136 8.82 -3.74 -3.88
CA LEU A 136 8.33 -4.85 -4.70
C LEU A 136 9.46 -5.80 -5.10
N TYR A 137 10.60 -5.26 -5.56
CA TYR A 137 11.76 -6.05 -5.95
C TYR A 137 12.37 -6.81 -4.76
N THR A 138 12.53 -6.17 -3.61
CA THR A 138 13.16 -6.80 -2.44
C THR A 138 12.26 -7.79 -1.70
N SER A 139 10.93 -7.67 -1.82
CA SER A 139 10.01 -8.64 -1.22
C SER A 139 10.04 -9.99 -1.94
N ASP A 140 10.32 -9.98 -3.24
CA ASP A 140 10.42 -11.21 -4.06
C ASP A 140 11.78 -11.91 -3.86
N ALA A 141 12.84 -11.15 -3.57
CA ALA A 141 14.20 -11.66 -3.34
C ALA A 141 14.45 -12.23 -1.92
N ALA A 142 13.46 -12.24 -1.04
CA ALA A 142 13.63 -12.68 0.35
C ALA A 142 13.55 -14.20 0.55
N ASP A 143 13.29 -14.98 -0.51
CA ASP A 143 13.15 -16.44 -0.49
C ASP A 143 14.39 -17.20 -1.04
N ASP A 144 15.55 -16.54 -1.17
CA ASP A 144 16.85 -17.16 -1.50
C ASP A 144 17.65 -17.56 -0.25
#